data_721c1e3dcd8f0564d0b11553559c0009
#
_entry.id   721c1e3dcd8f0564d0b11553559c0009
#
_cell.length_a   1.000
_cell.length_b   1.000
_cell.length_c   1.000
_cell.angle_alpha   90.00
_cell.angle_beta   90.00
_cell.angle_gamma   90.00
#
_symmetry.space_group_name_H-M   'P 1'
#
loop_
_entity.id
_entity.type
_entity.pdbx_description
1 polymer ?
#
loop_
_entity_poly.entity_id
_entity_poly.type
_entity_poly.pdbx_seq_one_letter_code
_entity_poly.pdbx_strand_id
1 'polypeptide(L)'
;MPIEKRRWIPTALLSSVERLVKIRSVSREKDWKIRISSSLRVSLKIMTSFKWRGSFSWSQRLATCGDRSIDGDFENVDDYSLYEGMKQIAKTGKVLAIHAENAAVTDRLGEIAKANGETTLAAYVDSRPVFTEVEAIQRAILFSKETGCPIHICHVACKEGVDAVVKAQEEGINVTCETCVHYLYFTKDELDAIGPVVKCSPPIREQAQKDALWQRVEDGKVAFVTSDHSPCTPDLKDTDNAFDAWGGISGVQNDVDVMFDEAMQKRGMALKDFAKLIAINPADRYNLTQKGRISIGKDADFVLIKPNAPYTLTADDLEYQNKISPYIGREIGAQVVQTILRGQTIYSQADGVTADFPGQFIK
;
A
#
# COMPACT_ATOMS: atom_id res chain seq x y z
N MET A 1 8.62 36.66 0.52
CA MET A 1 7.57 35.75 1.00
C MET A 1 8.24 34.56 1.63
N PRO A 2 7.95 34.19 2.87
CA PRO A 2 8.65 33.11 3.56
C PRO A 2 8.25 31.78 2.96
N ILE A 3 9.24 30.90 2.75
CA ILE A 3 9.09 29.50 2.33
C ILE A 3 8.39 28.78 3.47
N GLU A 4 7.13 28.38 3.27
CA GLU A 4 6.42 27.50 4.19
C GLU A 4 7.21 26.19 4.38
N LYS A 5 7.70 25.97 5.59
CA LYS A 5 8.33 24.72 6.01
C LYS A 5 7.27 23.62 6.02
N ARG A 6 7.26 22.79 4.97
CA ARG A 6 6.38 21.61 4.91
C ARG A 6 6.88 20.57 5.91
N ARG A 7 6.05 20.21 6.86
CA ARG A 7 6.31 19.14 7.83
C ARG A 7 6.21 17.79 7.12
N TRP A 8 7.25 16.99 7.26
CA TRP A 8 7.30 15.60 6.82
C TRP A 8 7.16 14.73 8.05
N ILE A 9 6.31 13.71 8.00
CA ILE A 9 6.25 12.69 9.05
C ILE A 9 7.29 11.63 8.73
N PRO A 10 8.30 11.45 9.58
CA PRO A 10 9.24 10.36 9.41
C PRO A 10 8.57 9.08 9.88
N THR A 11 8.21 8.22 8.96
CA THR A 11 7.64 6.91 9.26
C THR A 11 8.75 5.89 9.37
N ALA A 12 9.23 5.64 10.57
CA ALA A 12 10.34 4.73 10.84
C ALA A 12 9.98 3.25 10.69
N LEU A 13 8.70 2.92 10.55
CA LEU A 13 8.20 1.54 10.43
C LEU A 13 7.27 1.32 9.25
N LEU A 14 7.27 2.23 8.30
CA LEU A 14 6.60 1.93 7.04
C LEU A 14 7.32 0.79 6.35
N SER A 15 6.52 -0.15 5.83
CA SER A 15 7.04 -1.16 4.91
C SER A 15 7.92 -0.48 3.86
N SER A 16 8.94 -1.17 3.43
CA SER A 16 9.88 -0.69 2.42
C SER A 16 9.22 -0.18 1.15
N VAL A 17 8.01 -0.61 0.86
CA VAL A 17 7.20 -0.19 -0.28
C VAL A 17 6.70 1.25 -0.12
N GLU A 18 6.23 1.63 1.05
CA GLU A 18 5.68 2.98 1.31
C GLU A 18 6.75 4.08 1.34
N ARG A 19 7.99 3.76 1.74
CA ARG A 19 9.11 4.70 1.65
C ARG A 19 9.46 5.10 0.22
N LEU A 20 9.11 4.28 -0.76
CA LEU A 20 9.41 4.54 -2.17
C LEU A 20 8.32 5.37 -2.88
N VAL A 21 7.15 5.56 -2.27
CA VAL A 21 5.99 6.19 -2.92
C VAL A 21 5.81 7.68 -2.60
N LYS A 22 6.49 8.26 -1.59
CA LYS A 22 6.23 9.66 -1.20
C LYS A 22 7.39 10.61 -1.39
N ILE A 23 7.47 11.20 -2.59
CA ILE A 23 8.01 12.55 -2.77
C ILE A 23 7.15 13.33 -3.79
N ARG A 24 6.26 14.15 -3.25
CA ARG A 24 5.72 15.43 -3.72
C ARG A 24 4.87 15.54 -4.99
N SER A 25 3.66 15.98 -4.74
CA SER A 25 3.04 17.05 -5.52
C SER A 25 3.56 18.41 -4.99
N VAL A 26 4.39 19.13 -5.70
CA VAL A 26 4.64 20.58 -5.52
C VAL A 26 5.07 21.23 -6.81
N SER A 27 4.20 22.13 -7.29
CA SER A 27 4.42 23.36 -8.06
C SER A 27 5.33 23.33 -9.29
N ARG A 28 4.68 23.69 -10.34
CA ARG A 28 5.11 24.36 -11.58
C ARG A 28 6.56 24.86 -11.60
N GLU A 29 7.19 24.52 -12.73
CA GLU A 29 8.34 25.13 -13.37
C GLU A 29 9.72 24.90 -12.76
N LYS A 30 10.47 23.97 -13.37
CA LYS A 30 11.79 24.20 -14.00
C LYS A 30 12.35 22.91 -14.58
N ASP A 31 12.84 23.01 -15.82
CA ASP A 31 13.50 21.96 -16.58
C ASP A 31 14.70 21.35 -15.84
N TRP A 32 14.66 20.04 -15.58
CA TRP A 32 15.82 19.26 -15.17
C TRP A 32 16.19 18.28 -16.28
N LYS A 33 17.30 18.53 -16.96
CA LYS A 33 17.91 17.55 -17.89
C LYS A 33 18.69 16.51 -17.08
N ILE A 34 18.16 15.28 -17.00
CA ILE A 34 18.87 14.14 -16.39
C ILE A 34 19.49 13.31 -17.50
N ARG A 35 20.80 13.06 -17.45
CA ARG A 35 21.48 12.07 -18.32
C ARG A 35 21.22 10.68 -17.77
N ILE A 36 20.53 9.84 -18.54
CA ILE A 36 20.13 8.49 -18.19
C ILE A 36 20.93 7.49 -19.03
N SER A 37 21.42 6.42 -18.39
CA SER A 37 22.14 5.34 -19.08
C SER A 37 21.19 4.54 -20.00
N SER A 38 21.73 3.86 -21.02
CA SER A 38 20.95 3.16 -22.05
C SER A 38 20.03 2.06 -21.52
N SER A 39 20.38 1.41 -20.41
CA SER A 39 19.54 0.40 -19.74
C SER A 39 18.33 0.97 -19.01
N LEU A 40 18.43 2.22 -18.56
CA LEU A 40 17.29 2.96 -17.96
C LEU A 40 16.31 3.48 -19.03
N ARG A 41 16.75 3.64 -20.29
CA ARG A 41 15.91 4.19 -21.36
C ARG A 41 14.77 3.28 -21.78
N VAL A 42 14.91 1.96 -21.62
CA VAL A 42 13.84 1.00 -21.98
C VAL A 42 12.79 0.96 -20.87
N SER A 43 13.23 0.91 -19.61
CA SER A 43 12.30 1.06 -18.46
C SER A 43 11.57 2.40 -18.50
N LEU A 44 12.26 3.46 -18.95
CA LEU A 44 11.67 4.78 -19.11
C LEU A 44 10.72 4.86 -20.33
N LYS A 45 10.93 4.09 -21.40
CA LYS A 45 10.04 4.07 -22.57
C LYS A 45 8.71 3.38 -22.26
N ILE A 46 8.73 2.39 -21.40
CA ILE A 46 7.51 1.79 -20.83
C ILE A 46 6.77 2.81 -19.95
N MET A 47 7.53 3.71 -19.28
CA MET A 47 6.99 4.81 -18.47
C MET A 47 6.69 6.09 -19.28
N THR A 48 7.34 6.35 -20.43
CA THR A 48 7.17 7.58 -21.21
C THR A 48 6.09 7.53 -22.28
N SER A 49 5.49 6.37 -22.54
CA SER A 49 4.15 6.31 -23.14
C SER A 49 3.11 6.89 -22.17
N PHE A 50 3.44 7.02 -20.89
CA PHE A 50 2.68 7.71 -19.85
C PHE A 50 3.22 9.14 -19.69
N LYS A 51 2.40 10.15 -19.87
CA LYS A 51 2.73 11.57 -19.56
C LYS A 51 2.86 11.76 -18.05
N TRP A 52 3.97 11.31 -17.46
CA TRP A 52 4.23 11.51 -16.04
C TRP A 52 5.00 12.83 -15.81
N ARG A 53 4.38 13.77 -15.12
CA ARG A 53 5.02 14.97 -14.60
C ARG A 53 5.20 14.82 -13.09
N GLY A 54 6.36 14.36 -12.65
CA GLY A 54 6.73 14.43 -11.23
C GLY A 54 7.54 13.23 -10.72
N SER A 55 8.65 13.52 -10.13
CA SER A 55 9.62 12.80 -9.27
C SER A 55 9.64 11.26 -9.25
N PHE A 56 10.80 10.72 -9.56
CA PHE A 56 11.17 9.31 -9.51
C PHE A 56 11.06 8.71 -8.11
N SER A 57 10.31 7.62 -8.01
CA SER A 57 10.39 6.63 -6.95
C SER A 57 10.72 5.27 -7.57
N TRP A 58 11.66 4.51 -6.98
CA TRP A 58 12.14 3.22 -7.49
C TRP A 58 11.21 2.04 -7.18
N SER A 59 10.04 2.25 -6.61
CA SER A 59 8.98 1.25 -6.61
C SER A 59 8.16 1.44 -7.89
N GLN A 60 8.44 0.63 -8.89
CA GLN A 60 7.63 0.62 -10.10
C GLN A 60 6.30 -0.09 -9.79
N ARG A 61 5.29 0.68 -9.39
CA ARG A 61 3.91 0.21 -9.48
C ARG A 61 3.54 0.23 -10.97
N LEU A 62 3.50 -0.91 -11.58
CA LEU A 62 2.80 -1.09 -12.84
C LEU A 62 1.34 -1.34 -12.48
N ALA A 63 0.55 -0.29 -12.47
CA ALA A 63 -0.88 -0.41 -12.28
C ALA A 63 -1.48 -1.15 -13.49
N THR A 64 -2.13 -2.29 -13.23
CA THR A 64 -3.05 -2.93 -14.17
C THR A 64 -4.48 -2.55 -13.85
N CYS A 65 -4.67 -1.45 -13.11
CA CYS A 65 -5.96 -0.98 -12.62
C CYS A 65 -6.55 0.08 -13.53
N GLY A 66 -7.80 -0.09 -13.87
CA GLY A 66 -8.66 0.92 -14.45
C GLY A 66 -9.42 1.73 -13.40
N ASP A 67 -8.77 2.24 -12.36
CA ASP A 67 -9.39 3.24 -11.53
C ASP A 67 -9.22 4.61 -12.19
N ARG A 68 -10.20 5.01 -13.00
CA ARG A 68 -10.26 6.32 -13.65
C ARG A 68 -10.64 7.47 -12.70
N SER A 69 -10.68 7.23 -11.40
CA SER A 69 -10.93 8.32 -10.44
C SER A 69 -9.85 9.42 -10.50
N ILE A 70 -8.77 9.15 -11.28
CA ILE A 70 -7.70 10.12 -11.56
C ILE A 70 -7.33 9.99 -13.03
N ASP A 71 -8.02 10.69 -13.90
CA ASP A 71 -7.67 10.76 -15.33
C ASP A 71 -6.20 11.19 -15.49
N GLY A 72 -5.39 10.27 -16.02
CA GLY A 72 -4.01 10.52 -16.42
C GLY A 72 -2.93 10.21 -15.38
N ASP A 73 -3.27 9.78 -14.15
CA ASP A 73 -2.26 9.49 -13.13
C ASP A 73 -1.93 7.98 -13.01
N PHE A 74 -2.90 7.08 -13.26
CA PHE A 74 -2.73 5.62 -13.17
C PHE A 74 -3.40 4.92 -14.34
N GLU A 75 -2.75 4.94 -15.50
CA GLU A 75 -3.26 4.24 -16.68
C GLU A 75 -2.96 2.73 -16.59
N ASN A 76 -3.87 1.92 -17.10
CA ASN A 76 -3.68 0.48 -17.22
C ASN A 76 -2.55 0.15 -18.21
N VAL A 77 -1.70 -0.81 -17.85
CA VAL A 77 -0.64 -1.35 -18.72
C VAL A 77 -1.21 -2.52 -19.52
N ASP A 78 -1.11 -2.48 -20.84
CA ASP A 78 -1.47 -3.61 -21.68
C ASP A 78 -0.53 -4.81 -21.50
N ASP A 79 -1.00 -6.00 -21.87
CA ASP A 79 -0.30 -7.27 -21.65
C ASP A 79 1.07 -7.31 -22.32
N TYR A 80 1.21 -6.74 -23.52
CA TYR A 80 2.48 -6.72 -24.24
C TYR A 80 3.52 -5.83 -23.55
N SER A 81 3.09 -4.64 -23.12
CA SER A 81 3.93 -3.69 -22.37
C SER A 81 4.37 -4.26 -21.03
N LEU A 82 3.45 -4.94 -20.29
CA LEU A 82 3.77 -5.63 -19.05
C LEU A 82 4.80 -6.74 -19.28
N TYR A 83 4.56 -7.62 -20.27
CA TYR A 83 5.44 -8.74 -20.61
C TYR A 83 6.85 -8.27 -20.98
N GLU A 84 6.99 -7.31 -21.92
CA GLU A 84 8.29 -6.77 -22.32
C GLU A 84 8.99 -6.01 -21.17
N GLY A 85 8.23 -5.28 -20.35
CA GLY A 85 8.72 -4.62 -19.15
C GLY A 85 9.31 -5.63 -18.16
N MET A 86 8.61 -6.71 -17.88
CA MET A 86 9.07 -7.77 -16.99
C MET A 86 10.36 -8.41 -17.49
N LYS A 87 10.54 -8.64 -18.78
CA LYS A 87 11.80 -9.14 -19.36
C LYS A 87 12.98 -8.19 -19.10
N GLN A 88 12.75 -6.88 -19.10
CA GLN A 88 13.82 -5.92 -18.79
C GLN A 88 14.11 -5.85 -17.28
N ILE A 89 13.06 -5.88 -16.44
CA ILE A 89 13.19 -5.85 -14.98
C ILE A 89 13.92 -7.12 -14.48
N ALA A 90 13.61 -8.29 -15.04
CA ALA A 90 14.29 -9.55 -14.73
C ALA A 90 15.82 -9.42 -14.81
N LYS A 91 16.34 -8.70 -15.81
CA LYS A 91 17.79 -8.48 -15.99
C LYS A 91 18.44 -7.67 -14.88
N THR A 92 17.64 -6.93 -14.12
CA THR A 92 18.14 -6.09 -13.02
C THR A 92 18.18 -6.82 -11.67
N GLY A 93 17.56 -7.99 -11.56
CA GLY A 93 17.35 -8.71 -10.30
C GLY A 93 16.42 -7.99 -9.31
N LYS A 94 15.73 -6.93 -9.74
CA LYS A 94 14.80 -6.17 -8.89
C LYS A 94 13.40 -6.77 -8.94
N VAL A 95 12.65 -6.56 -7.85
CA VAL A 95 11.27 -7.01 -7.72
C VAL A 95 10.34 -5.99 -8.36
N LEU A 96 9.40 -6.46 -9.18
CA LEU A 96 8.32 -5.66 -9.72
C LEU A 96 7.12 -5.74 -8.78
N ALA A 97 6.68 -4.62 -8.24
CA ALA A 97 5.44 -4.52 -7.47
C ALA A 97 4.26 -4.22 -8.40
N ILE A 98 3.18 -5.00 -8.28
CA ILE A 98 2.04 -4.97 -9.20
C ILE A 98 0.75 -4.75 -8.41
N HIS A 99 -0.02 -3.72 -8.76
CA HIS A 99 -1.45 -3.63 -8.48
C HIS A 99 -2.17 -4.53 -9.50
N ALA A 100 -2.94 -5.50 -9.05
CA ALA A 100 -3.51 -6.55 -9.90
C ALA A 100 -5.05 -6.56 -9.83
N GLU A 101 -5.71 -5.85 -10.75
CA GLU A 101 -7.14 -5.94 -11.03
C GLU A 101 -7.37 -5.95 -12.55
N ASN A 102 -8.43 -6.62 -13.00
CA ASN A 102 -8.82 -6.64 -14.41
C ASN A 102 -9.60 -5.37 -14.77
N ALA A 103 -8.90 -4.36 -15.30
CA ALA A 103 -9.45 -3.06 -15.64
C ALA A 103 -10.65 -3.15 -16.60
N ALA A 104 -10.57 -4.00 -17.62
CA ALA A 104 -11.64 -4.09 -18.64
C ALA A 104 -12.97 -4.53 -18.04
N VAL A 105 -12.94 -5.42 -17.05
CA VAL A 105 -14.16 -5.91 -16.38
C VAL A 105 -14.62 -4.90 -15.33
N THR A 106 -13.73 -4.41 -14.48
CA THR A 106 -14.09 -3.47 -13.39
C THR A 106 -14.63 -2.16 -13.93
N ASP A 107 -14.03 -1.60 -15.00
CA ASP A 107 -14.51 -0.39 -15.66
C ASP A 107 -15.92 -0.59 -16.21
N ARG A 108 -16.14 -1.69 -16.93
CA ARG A 108 -17.44 -1.97 -17.54
C ARG A 108 -18.54 -2.19 -16.50
N LEU A 109 -18.25 -2.94 -15.43
CA LEU A 109 -19.20 -3.14 -14.33
C LEU A 109 -19.50 -1.82 -13.60
N GLY A 110 -18.49 -0.97 -13.40
CA GLY A 110 -18.67 0.36 -12.82
C GLY A 110 -19.52 1.28 -13.71
N GLU A 111 -19.34 1.25 -15.04
CA GLU A 111 -20.20 1.97 -15.99
C GLU A 111 -21.67 1.51 -15.91
N ILE A 112 -21.91 0.19 -15.82
CA ILE A 112 -23.25 -0.38 -15.69
C ILE A 112 -23.90 0.06 -14.37
N ALA A 113 -23.18 -0.03 -13.24
CA ALA A 113 -23.69 0.40 -11.94
C ALA A 113 -24.09 1.88 -11.96
N LYS A 114 -23.22 2.75 -12.47
CA LYS A 114 -23.51 4.20 -12.63
C LYS A 114 -24.73 4.46 -13.54
N ALA A 115 -24.84 3.73 -14.65
CA ALA A 115 -25.98 3.87 -15.56
C ALA A 115 -27.30 3.45 -14.90
N ASN A 116 -27.27 2.53 -13.96
CA ASN A 116 -28.41 2.09 -13.15
C ASN A 116 -28.72 3.03 -11.96
N GLY A 117 -27.90 4.05 -11.71
CA GLY A 117 -28.01 4.92 -10.54
C GLY A 117 -27.50 4.31 -9.24
N GLU A 118 -26.74 3.21 -9.31
CA GLU A 118 -26.14 2.51 -8.17
C GLU A 118 -24.78 3.15 -7.87
N THR A 119 -24.76 4.12 -6.93
CA THR A 119 -23.58 4.96 -6.66
C THR A 119 -23.01 4.81 -5.25
N THR A 120 -23.49 3.83 -4.47
CA THR A 120 -23.02 3.55 -3.10
C THR A 120 -21.64 2.88 -3.09
N LEU A 121 -20.97 2.85 -1.93
CA LEU A 121 -19.75 2.06 -1.76
C LEU A 121 -19.99 0.56 -1.92
N ALA A 122 -21.15 0.06 -1.48
CA ALA A 122 -21.54 -1.33 -1.72
C ALA A 122 -21.62 -1.64 -3.22
N ALA A 123 -22.22 -0.78 -4.03
CA ALA A 123 -22.28 -0.93 -5.49
C ALA A 123 -20.89 -0.85 -6.12
N TYR A 124 -20.01 0.01 -5.61
CA TYR A 124 -18.62 0.06 -6.05
C TYR A 124 -17.90 -1.27 -5.78
N VAL A 125 -18.05 -1.87 -4.59
CA VAL A 125 -17.49 -3.20 -4.27
C VAL A 125 -18.04 -4.26 -5.24
N ASP A 126 -19.34 -4.28 -5.51
CA ASP A 126 -19.98 -5.25 -6.40
C ASP A 126 -19.52 -5.11 -7.86
N SER A 127 -19.11 -3.92 -8.29
CA SER A 127 -18.48 -3.70 -9.60
C SER A 127 -17.05 -4.24 -9.73
N ARG A 128 -16.46 -4.70 -8.61
CA ARG A 128 -15.08 -5.23 -8.53
C ARG A 128 -15.06 -6.61 -7.89
N PRO A 129 -15.71 -7.62 -8.50
CA PRO A 129 -15.81 -8.96 -7.93
C PRO A 129 -14.43 -9.61 -7.79
N VAL A 130 -14.30 -10.51 -6.81
CA VAL A 130 -13.04 -11.19 -6.43
C VAL A 130 -12.29 -11.76 -7.64
N PHE A 131 -13.01 -12.34 -8.61
CA PHE A 131 -12.36 -12.95 -9.77
C PHE A 131 -11.54 -11.96 -10.62
N THR A 132 -11.86 -10.65 -10.61
CA THR A 132 -11.12 -9.64 -11.39
C THR A 132 -9.72 -9.41 -10.82
N GLU A 133 -9.57 -9.51 -9.51
CA GLU A 133 -8.29 -9.50 -8.81
C GLU A 133 -7.52 -10.80 -9.05
N VAL A 134 -8.18 -11.95 -8.89
CA VAL A 134 -7.56 -13.28 -9.07
C VAL A 134 -7.06 -13.49 -10.50
N GLU A 135 -7.82 -13.10 -11.51
CA GLU A 135 -7.42 -13.17 -12.93
C GLU A 135 -6.15 -12.37 -13.19
N ALA A 136 -6.10 -11.11 -12.73
CA ALA A 136 -4.94 -10.25 -12.93
C ALA A 136 -3.70 -10.79 -12.18
N ILE A 137 -3.86 -11.34 -10.97
CA ILE A 137 -2.79 -12.01 -10.23
C ILE A 137 -2.26 -13.22 -11.00
N GLN A 138 -3.14 -14.09 -11.49
CA GLN A 138 -2.73 -15.29 -12.25
C GLN A 138 -2.02 -14.93 -13.54
N ARG A 139 -2.46 -13.90 -14.26
CA ARG A 139 -1.81 -13.39 -15.44
C ARG A 139 -0.41 -12.84 -15.14
N ALA A 140 -0.25 -12.06 -14.07
CA ALA A 140 1.05 -11.57 -13.62
C ALA A 140 2.00 -12.72 -13.24
N ILE A 141 1.50 -13.75 -12.56
CA ILE A 141 2.25 -14.98 -12.22
C ILE A 141 2.70 -15.71 -13.48
N LEU A 142 1.82 -15.87 -14.47
CA LEU A 142 2.16 -16.50 -15.74
C LEU A 142 3.30 -15.74 -16.44
N PHE A 143 3.22 -14.41 -16.51
CA PHE A 143 4.28 -13.58 -17.10
C PHE A 143 5.58 -13.64 -16.27
N SER A 144 5.49 -13.72 -14.95
CA SER A 144 6.65 -13.94 -14.08
C SER A 144 7.35 -15.27 -14.40
N LYS A 145 6.58 -16.35 -14.57
CA LYS A 145 7.09 -17.67 -14.94
C LYS A 145 7.83 -17.64 -16.29
N GLU A 146 7.24 -16.99 -17.30
CA GLU A 146 7.79 -16.91 -18.64
C GLU A 146 9.03 -15.99 -18.75
N THR A 147 9.09 -14.93 -17.94
CA THR A 147 10.15 -13.92 -18.04
C THR A 147 11.27 -14.09 -17.01
N GLY A 148 11.03 -14.90 -15.96
CA GLY A 148 11.89 -14.98 -14.78
C GLY A 148 11.92 -13.72 -13.92
N CYS A 149 10.98 -12.77 -14.12
CA CYS A 149 10.92 -11.54 -13.35
C CYS A 149 10.37 -11.80 -11.94
N PRO A 150 11.11 -11.46 -10.87
CA PRO A 150 10.58 -11.51 -9.51
C PRO A 150 9.44 -10.50 -9.37
N ILE A 151 8.28 -10.92 -8.87
CA ILE A 151 7.13 -10.04 -8.68
C ILE A 151 6.63 -10.02 -7.24
N HIS A 152 6.00 -8.91 -6.86
CA HIS A 152 5.27 -8.77 -5.62
C HIS A 152 3.87 -8.23 -5.93
N ILE A 153 2.84 -8.95 -5.47
CA ILE A 153 1.45 -8.50 -5.63
C ILE A 153 1.11 -7.61 -4.43
N CYS A 154 0.79 -6.34 -4.73
CA CYS A 154 0.41 -5.35 -3.73
C CYS A 154 -1.00 -5.63 -3.21
N HIS A 155 -1.28 -5.23 -1.96
CA HIS A 155 -2.61 -5.05 -1.36
C HIS A 155 -3.67 -6.10 -1.75
N VAL A 156 -3.36 -7.39 -1.66
CA VAL A 156 -4.31 -8.47 -1.97
C VAL A 156 -5.46 -8.46 -0.98
N ALA A 157 -6.70 -8.33 -1.50
CA ALA A 157 -7.91 -8.16 -0.71
C ALA A 157 -8.73 -9.45 -0.52
N CYS A 158 -8.31 -10.59 -1.10
CA CYS A 158 -9.06 -11.84 -1.08
C CYS A 158 -8.16 -13.06 -0.86
N LYS A 159 -8.74 -14.10 -0.24
CA LYS A 159 -8.01 -15.35 0.03
C LYS A 159 -7.57 -16.07 -1.25
N GLU A 160 -8.38 -16.01 -2.31
CA GLU A 160 -8.12 -16.68 -3.58
C GLU A 160 -6.87 -16.09 -4.26
N GLY A 161 -6.64 -14.77 -4.12
CA GLY A 161 -5.43 -14.10 -4.59
C GLY A 161 -4.19 -14.58 -3.84
N VAL A 162 -4.26 -14.70 -2.51
CA VAL A 162 -3.17 -15.26 -1.69
C VAL A 162 -2.91 -16.71 -2.08
N ASP A 163 -3.97 -17.53 -2.21
CA ASP A 163 -3.84 -18.95 -2.57
C ASP A 163 -3.18 -19.16 -3.95
N ALA A 164 -3.47 -18.27 -4.92
CA ALA A 164 -2.81 -18.27 -6.22
C ALA A 164 -1.30 -17.98 -6.11
N VAL A 165 -0.91 -17.05 -5.24
CA VAL A 165 0.50 -16.73 -4.98
C VAL A 165 1.20 -17.90 -4.30
N VAL A 166 0.59 -18.51 -3.29
CA VAL A 166 1.15 -19.69 -2.58
C VAL A 166 1.40 -20.84 -3.54
N LYS A 167 0.41 -21.14 -4.39
CA LYS A 167 0.57 -22.19 -5.42
C LYS A 167 1.72 -21.90 -6.36
N ALA A 168 1.87 -20.66 -6.79
CA ALA A 168 2.99 -20.26 -7.66
C ALA A 168 4.36 -20.39 -6.96
N GLN A 169 4.43 -20.12 -5.66
CA GLN A 169 5.63 -20.34 -4.85
C GLN A 169 6.01 -21.82 -4.78
N GLU A 170 5.01 -22.71 -4.61
CA GLU A 170 5.20 -24.16 -4.63
C GLU A 170 5.74 -24.65 -5.99
N GLU A 171 5.40 -23.98 -7.08
CA GLU A 171 5.95 -24.20 -8.42
C GLU A 171 7.34 -23.56 -8.64
N GLY A 172 7.92 -22.90 -7.62
CA GLY A 172 9.24 -22.29 -7.68
C GLY A 172 9.27 -20.90 -8.34
N ILE A 173 8.11 -20.25 -8.56
CA ILE A 173 8.03 -18.90 -9.10
C ILE A 173 8.39 -17.90 -8.01
N ASN A 174 9.25 -16.91 -8.32
CA ASN A 174 9.66 -15.87 -7.36
C ASN A 174 8.57 -14.79 -7.24
N VAL A 175 7.51 -15.11 -6.54
CA VAL A 175 6.38 -14.23 -6.27
C VAL A 175 6.11 -14.13 -4.77
N THR A 176 5.68 -12.97 -4.30
CA THR A 176 5.15 -12.75 -2.94
C THR A 176 3.94 -11.83 -3.02
N CYS A 177 3.15 -11.77 -1.95
CA CYS A 177 2.06 -10.81 -1.83
C CYS A 177 2.04 -10.13 -0.45
N GLU A 178 1.44 -8.97 -0.41
CA GLU A 178 1.07 -8.25 0.80
C GLU A 178 -0.45 -8.11 0.88
N THR A 179 -0.96 -7.89 2.08
CA THR A 179 -2.31 -7.39 2.30
C THR A 179 -2.26 -6.08 3.08
N CYS A 180 -3.41 -5.43 3.27
CA CYS A 180 -3.45 -4.17 3.98
C CYS A 180 -4.21 -4.25 5.30
N VAL A 181 -3.85 -3.35 6.24
CA VAL A 181 -4.53 -3.24 7.53
C VAL A 181 -6.03 -3.05 7.35
N HIS A 182 -6.45 -2.22 6.40
CA HIS A 182 -7.86 -1.94 6.17
C HIS A 182 -8.66 -3.16 5.69
N TYR A 183 -8.09 -4.11 4.95
CA TYR A 183 -8.76 -5.38 4.58
C TYR A 183 -8.91 -6.34 5.77
N LEU A 184 -8.04 -6.21 6.76
CA LEU A 184 -8.06 -7.02 7.99
C LEU A 184 -8.90 -6.37 9.10
N TYR A 185 -9.28 -5.10 8.92
CA TYR A 185 -10.00 -4.32 9.93
C TYR A 185 -11.46 -4.08 9.55
N PHE A 186 -11.72 -3.51 8.37
CA PHE A 186 -13.07 -3.15 7.90
C PHE A 186 -13.76 -4.30 7.16
N THR A 187 -15.09 -4.18 7.00
CA THR A 187 -15.93 -5.07 6.19
C THR A 187 -16.85 -4.27 5.28
N LYS A 188 -17.32 -4.89 4.19
CA LYS A 188 -18.23 -4.27 3.23
C LYS A 188 -19.47 -3.67 3.88
N ASP A 189 -20.02 -4.35 4.90
CA ASP A 189 -21.30 -3.98 5.53
C ASP A 189 -21.25 -2.63 6.25
N GLU A 190 -20.07 -2.13 6.61
CA GLU A 190 -19.92 -0.83 7.31
C GLU A 190 -19.50 0.32 6.39
N LEU A 191 -19.19 0.06 5.11
CA LEU A 191 -18.58 1.06 4.23
C LEU A 191 -19.48 2.26 3.97
N ASP A 192 -20.77 2.03 3.68
CA ASP A 192 -21.72 3.11 3.39
C ASP A 192 -21.95 4.02 4.62
N ALA A 193 -21.84 3.48 5.83
CA ALA A 193 -21.91 4.25 7.07
C ALA A 193 -20.63 5.07 7.35
N ILE A 194 -19.46 4.59 6.92
CA ILE A 194 -18.18 5.31 7.07
C ILE A 194 -18.06 6.39 5.99
N GLY A 195 -18.57 6.14 4.79
CA GLY A 195 -18.51 7.04 3.65
C GLY A 195 -17.23 6.95 2.83
N PRO A 196 -17.02 7.87 1.87
CA PRO A 196 -15.97 7.78 0.85
C PRO A 196 -14.54 7.71 1.38
N VAL A 197 -14.28 8.09 2.63
CA VAL A 197 -12.93 8.03 3.23
C VAL A 197 -12.35 6.62 3.32
N VAL A 198 -13.21 5.58 3.26
CA VAL A 198 -12.81 4.17 3.31
C VAL A 198 -12.70 3.51 1.92
N LYS A 199 -13.02 4.24 0.84
CA LYS A 199 -12.87 3.72 -0.53
C LYS A 199 -11.41 3.43 -0.87
N CYS A 200 -11.15 2.23 -1.40
CA CYS A 200 -9.86 1.78 -1.94
C CYS A 200 -10.05 0.79 -3.09
N SER A 201 -8.98 0.53 -3.83
CA SER A 201 -8.91 -0.45 -4.93
C SER A 201 -7.67 -1.33 -4.76
N PRO A 202 -7.84 -2.66 -4.69
CA PRO A 202 -9.09 -3.44 -4.62
C PRO A 202 -9.97 -3.03 -3.43
N PRO A 203 -11.32 -3.27 -3.49
CA PRO A 203 -12.21 -2.85 -2.43
C PRO A 203 -12.16 -3.77 -1.20
N ILE A 204 -12.57 -3.22 -0.06
CA ILE A 204 -12.82 -3.98 1.17
C ILE A 204 -13.94 -4.97 0.93
N ARG A 205 -13.77 -6.21 1.40
CA ARG A 205 -14.65 -7.34 1.13
C ARG A 205 -15.59 -7.65 2.30
N GLU A 206 -16.46 -8.64 2.10
CA GLU A 206 -17.36 -9.19 3.10
C GLU A 206 -16.61 -9.85 4.26
N GLN A 207 -17.28 -10.03 5.41
CA GLN A 207 -16.71 -10.64 6.62
C GLN A 207 -16.04 -11.99 6.34
N ALA A 208 -16.65 -12.85 5.51
CA ALA A 208 -16.09 -14.16 5.17
C ALA A 208 -14.71 -14.09 4.47
N GLN A 209 -14.51 -13.08 3.61
CA GLN A 209 -13.21 -12.84 2.97
C GLN A 209 -12.19 -12.29 3.98
N LYS A 210 -12.60 -11.37 4.85
CA LYS A 210 -11.75 -10.84 5.93
C LYS A 210 -11.26 -11.96 6.83
N ASP A 211 -12.14 -12.86 7.29
CA ASP A 211 -11.79 -13.97 8.17
C ASP A 211 -10.83 -14.95 7.47
N ALA A 212 -11.12 -15.27 6.21
CA ALA A 212 -10.26 -16.14 5.42
C ALA A 212 -8.88 -15.50 5.12
N LEU A 213 -8.82 -14.19 4.94
CA LEU A 213 -7.57 -13.44 4.76
C LEU A 213 -6.74 -13.44 6.05
N TRP A 214 -7.37 -13.24 7.21
CA TRP A 214 -6.72 -13.40 8.52
C TRP A 214 -6.11 -14.78 8.68
N GLN A 215 -6.82 -15.84 8.31
CA GLN A 215 -6.28 -17.21 8.35
C GLN A 215 -5.00 -17.34 7.50
N ARG A 216 -4.93 -16.67 6.31
CA ARG A 216 -3.71 -16.67 5.47
C ARG A 216 -2.56 -15.90 6.10
N VAL A 217 -2.86 -14.83 6.83
CA VAL A 217 -1.86 -14.07 7.60
C VAL A 217 -1.31 -14.93 8.76
N GLU A 218 -2.18 -15.57 9.53
CA GLU A 218 -1.82 -16.45 10.65
C GLU A 218 -1.03 -17.68 10.19
N ASP A 219 -1.38 -18.26 9.06
CA ASP A 219 -0.66 -19.37 8.41
C ASP A 219 0.70 -18.96 7.81
N GLY A 220 1.07 -17.68 7.85
CA GLY A 220 2.31 -17.15 7.26
C GLY A 220 2.35 -17.16 5.72
N LYS A 221 1.19 -17.21 5.06
CA LYS A 221 1.06 -17.25 3.59
C LYS A 221 1.11 -15.85 2.96
N VAL A 222 0.83 -14.81 3.73
CA VAL A 222 1.02 -13.42 3.35
C VAL A 222 2.43 -12.99 3.76
N ALA A 223 3.19 -12.40 2.85
CA ALA A 223 4.57 -12.03 3.14
C ALA A 223 4.65 -10.93 4.20
N PHE A 224 3.84 -9.87 4.08
CA PHE A 224 3.77 -8.77 5.03
C PHE A 224 2.46 -7.99 4.91
N VAL A 225 2.23 -7.10 5.88
CA VAL A 225 1.05 -6.24 5.92
C VAL A 225 1.51 -4.78 5.81
N THR A 226 0.77 -3.98 5.04
CA THR A 226 1.07 -2.58 4.73
C THR A 226 -0.16 -1.69 4.91
N SER A 227 0.03 -0.38 4.94
CA SER A 227 -1.08 0.56 5.01
C SER A 227 -1.64 0.92 3.63
N ASP A 228 -0.87 0.72 2.56
CA ASP A 228 -1.15 1.30 1.23
C ASP A 228 -1.63 2.76 1.32
N HIS A 229 -0.95 3.56 2.14
CA HIS A 229 -1.34 4.94 2.45
C HIS A 229 -1.40 5.80 1.18
N SER A 230 -2.61 6.14 0.78
CA SER A 230 -2.90 6.95 -0.42
C SER A 230 -3.76 8.17 -0.04
N PRO A 231 -3.12 9.24 0.52
CA PRO A 231 -3.83 10.41 0.99
C PRO A 231 -4.24 11.31 -0.17
N CYS A 232 -5.36 12.00 0.03
CA CYS A 232 -5.85 13.02 -0.87
C CYS A 232 -6.32 14.27 -0.09
N THR A 233 -6.71 15.31 -0.82
CA THR A 233 -7.40 16.45 -0.24
C THR A 233 -8.85 16.10 0.09
N PRO A 234 -9.50 16.75 1.08
CA PRO A 234 -10.86 16.42 1.50
C PRO A 234 -11.89 16.49 0.37
N ASP A 235 -11.74 17.45 -0.56
CA ASP A 235 -12.62 17.62 -1.72
C ASP A 235 -12.71 16.39 -2.63
N LEU A 236 -11.66 15.59 -2.71
CA LEU A 236 -11.66 14.33 -3.48
C LEU A 236 -12.42 13.19 -2.78
N LYS A 237 -12.84 13.38 -1.55
CA LYS A 237 -13.70 12.47 -0.79
C LYS A 237 -15.09 13.05 -0.52
N ASP A 238 -15.32 14.33 -0.87
CA ASP A 238 -16.58 15.04 -0.66
C ASP A 238 -17.52 14.81 -1.85
N THR A 239 -18.07 13.61 -1.92
CA THR A 239 -19.03 13.21 -2.97
C THR A 239 -19.96 12.12 -2.47
N ASP A 240 -21.22 12.16 -2.94
CA ASP A 240 -22.22 11.11 -2.70
C ASP A 240 -22.10 9.93 -3.68
N ASN A 241 -21.26 10.07 -4.71
CA ASN A 241 -21.01 9.01 -5.68
C ASN A 241 -19.67 8.32 -5.40
N ALA A 242 -19.74 7.09 -4.92
CA ALA A 242 -18.55 6.31 -4.59
C ALA A 242 -17.58 6.12 -5.77
N PHE A 243 -18.07 6.15 -7.01
CA PHE A 243 -17.22 6.01 -8.19
C PHE A 243 -16.37 7.24 -8.46
N ASP A 244 -16.82 8.43 -8.05
CA ASP A 244 -16.11 9.69 -8.26
C ASP A 244 -15.14 10.03 -7.10
N ALA A 245 -15.29 9.36 -5.95
CA ALA A 245 -14.38 9.53 -4.84
C ALA A 245 -12.97 8.98 -5.14
N TRP A 246 -11.94 9.62 -4.59
CA TRP A 246 -10.57 9.11 -4.63
C TRP A 246 -10.47 7.68 -4.09
N GLY A 247 -9.81 6.77 -4.83
CA GLY A 247 -9.57 5.38 -4.42
C GLY A 247 -8.28 5.26 -3.61
N GLY A 248 -8.34 5.50 -2.32
CA GLY A 248 -7.18 5.37 -1.43
C GLY A 248 -7.48 5.75 0.01
N ILE A 249 -6.79 5.13 0.95
CA ILE A 249 -6.97 5.28 2.40
C ILE A 249 -5.76 5.97 3.03
N SER A 250 -6.00 6.95 3.91
CA SER A 250 -4.98 7.51 4.79
C SER A 250 -4.89 6.67 6.06
N GLY A 251 -3.90 5.77 6.15
CA GLY A 251 -3.78 4.79 7.24
C GLY A 251 -2.39 4.62 7.84
N VAL A 252 -1.34 5.24 7.28
CA VAL A 252 0.06 4.95 7.65
C VAL A 252 0.43 5.23 9.11
N GLN A 253 -0.21 6.19 9.75
CA GLN A 253 0.08 6.52 11.13
C GLN A 253 -0.42 5.44 12.10
N ASN A 254 -1.55 4.81 11.76
CA ASN A 254 -2.23 3.83 12.61
C ASN A 254 -2.03 2.37 12.16
N ASP A 255 -1.12 2.15 11.21
CA ASP A 255 -0.81 0.83 10.67
C ASP A 255 -0.33 -0.13 11.77
N VAL A 256 0.63 0.32 12.56
CA VAL A 256 1.30 -0.54 13.55
C VAL A 256 0.44 -0.77 14.79
N ASP A 257 -0.21 0.25 15.33
CA ASP A 257 -1.01 0.14 16.54
C ASP A 257 -2.31 -0.64 16.32
N VAL A 258 -2.99 -0.41 15.19
CA VAL A 258 -4.16 -1.20 14.78
C VAL A 258 -3.77 -2.66 14.55
N MET A 259 -2.67 -2.93 13.81
CA MET A 259 -2.22 -4.30 13.59
C MET A 259 -1.76 -4.98 14.87
N PHE A 260 -1.11 -4.26 15.78
CA PHE A 260 -0.71 -4.82 17.08
C PHE A 260 -1.94 -5.22 17.89
N ASP A 261 -2.95 -4.36 17.96
CA ASP A 261 -4.20 -4.65 18.66
C ASP A 261 -4.92 -5.85 18.03
N GLU A 262 -5.12 -5.84 16.70
CA GLU A 262 -5.85 -6.88 16.00
C GLU A 262 -5.12 -8.24 16.01
N ALA A 263 -3.81 -8.25 15.71
CA ALA A 263 -3.06 -9.49 15.57
C ALA A 263 -2.62 -10.04 16.93
N MET A 264 -2.02 -9.21 17.79
CA MET A 264 -1.42 -9.71 19.02
C MET A 264 -2.40 -9.75 20.19
N GLN A 265 -3.18 -8.69 20.43
CA GLN A 265 -4.06 -8.64 21.59
C GLN A 265 -5.35 -9.42 21.38
N LYS A 266 -5.98 -9.30 20.21
CA LYS A 266 -7.26 -9.95 19.94
C LYS A 266 -7.12 -11.38 19.40
N ARG A 267 -6.03 -11.69 18.65
CA ARG A 267 -5.81 -13.02 18.04
C ARG A 267 -4.66 -13.82 18.67
N GLY A 268 -3.87 -13.21 19.57
CA GLY A 268 -2.79 -13.93 20.26
C GLY A 268 -1.60 -14.30 19.37
N MET A 269 -1.39 -13.57 18.27
CA MET A 269 -0.22 -13.78 17.39
C MET A 269 1.07 -13.58 18.17
N ALA A 270 2.06 -14.44 17.95
CA ALA A 270 3.35 -14.31 18.62
C ALA A 270 4.14 -13.09 18.10
N LEU A 271 4.84 -12.39 19.00
CA LEU A 271 5.62 -11.18 18.66
C LEU A 271 6.59 -11.41 17.50
N LYS A 272 7.22 -12.58 17.43
CA LYS A 272 8.15 -12.93 16.34
C LYS A 272 7.48 -12.97 14.97
N ASP A 273 6.21 -13.40 14.92
CA ASP A 273 5.47 -13.52 13.66
C ASP A 273 4.89 -12.15 13.28
N PHE A 274 4.44 -11.37 14.24
CA PHE A 274 4.11 -9.96 14.04
C PHE A 274 5.30 -9.17 13.48
N ALA A 275 6.50 -9.32 14.06
CA ALA A 275 7.72 -8.65 13.59
C ALA A 275 8.11 -9.07 12.15
N LYS A 276 7.82 -10.31 11.75
CA LYS A 276 8.01 -10.75 10.35
C LYS A 276 7.09 -9.96 9.41
N LEU A 277 5.81 -9.83 9.76
CA LEU A 277 4.81 -9.17 8.94
C LEU A 277 5.09 -7.69 8.70
N ILE A 278 5.58 -6.97 9.72
CA ILE A 278 5.72 -5.50 9.64
C ILE A 278 7.15 -5.01 9.38
N ALA A 279 8.18 -5.84 9.56
CA ALA A 279 9.56 -5.37 9.50
C ALA A 279 10.50 -6.32 8.76
N ILE A 280 10.54 -7.62 9.14
CA ILE A 280 11.55 -8.56 8.66
C ILE A 280 11.34 -8.89 7.18
N ASN A 281 10.15 -9.38 6.84
CA ASN A 281 9.86 -9.86 5.49
C ASN A 281 9.89 -8.75 4.43
N PRO A 282 9.36 -7.52 4.67
CA PRO A 282 9.52 -6.43 3.71
C PRO A 282 10.99 -6.04 3.53
N ALA A 283 11.81 -6.04 4.60
CA ALA A 283 13.23 -5.76 4.49
C ALA A 283 13.95 -6.80 3.64
N ASP A 284 13.64 -8.09 3.83
CA ASP A 284 14.22 -9.19 3.07
C ASP A 284 13.78 -9.16 1.61
N ARG A 285 12.47 -8.95 1.35
CA ARG A 285 11.92 -8.93 -0.01
C ARG A 285 12.56 -7.85 -0.87
N TYR A 286 12.82 -6.69 -0.29
CA TYR A 286 13.38 -5.54 -1.01
C TYR A 286 14.89 -5.35 -0.77
N ASN A 287 15.56 -6.36 -0.18
CA ASN A 287 17.01 -6.37 0.08
C ASN A 287 17.49 -5.13 0.86
N LEU A 288 16.72 -4.71 1.88
CA LEU A 288 17.09 -3.62 2.77
C LEU A 288 18.03 -4.12 3.87
N THR A 289 19.30 -4.33 3.54
CA THR A 289 20.27 -5.03 4.37
C THR A 289 20.51 -4.40 5.73
N GLN A 290 20.23 -3.09 5.89
CA GLN A 290 20.40 -2.37 7.16
C GLN A 290 19.13 -2.35 8.03
N LYS A 291 18.00 -2.90 7.56
CA LYS A 291 16.67 -2.78 8.18
C LYS A 291 16.10 -4.13 8.63
N GLY A 292 14.97 -4.08 9.30
CA GLY A 292 14.07 -5.21 9.56
C GLY A 292 14.41 -6.08 10.77
N ARG A 293 15.59 -5.94 11.38
CA ARG A 293 16.04 -6.78 12.52
C ARG A 293 16.84 -6.00 13.54
N ILE A 294 16.72 -6.40 14.81
CA ILE A 294 17.63 -5.99 15.88
C ILE A 294 18.87 -6.89 15.79
N SER A 295 19.95 -6.37 15.22
CA SER A 295 21.21 -7.10 15.04
C SER A 295 22.38 -6.13 14.96
N ILE A 296 23.57 -6.56 15.39
CA ILE A 296 24.78 -5.75 15.30
C ILE A 296 25.05 -5.35 13.86
N GLY A 297 25.33 -4.06 13.64
CA GLY A 297 25.62 -3.50 12.32
C GLY A 297 24.37 -3.05 11.53
N LYS A 298 23.16 -3.24 12.07
CA LYS A 298 21.92 -2.71 11.46
C LYS A 298 21.52 -1.37 12.07
N ASP A 299 20.66 -0.65 11.37
CA ASP A 299 20.09 0.60 11.87
C ASP A 299 19.27 0.34 13.14
N ALA A 300 19.42 1.20 14.13
CA ALA A 300 18.64 1.16 15.36
C ALA A 300 17.28 1.83 15.14
N ASP A 301 16.41 1.15 14.39
CA ASP A 301 15.02 1.58 14.11
C ASP A 301 14.07 0.80 15.03
N PHE A 302 13.34 1.50 15.87
CA PHE A 302 12.43 0.88 16.83
C PHE A 302 11.10 1.60 16.87
N VAL A 303 10.04 0.84 17.13
CA VAL A 303 8.75 1.34 17.61
C VAL A 303 8.46 0.74 18.98
N LEU A 304 8.17 1.59 19.94
CA LEU A 304 7.76 1.19 21.26
C LEU A 304 6.22 1.28 21.33
N ILE A 305 5.60 0.15 21.65
CA ILE A 305 4.15 0.02 21.72
C ILE A 305 3.77 -0.28 23.17
N LYS A 306 2.79 0.46 23.68
CA LYS A 306 2.15 0.19 24.96
C LYS A 306 0.93 -0.71 24.72
N PRO A 307 0.97 -1.98 25.14
CA PRO A 307 -0.17 -2.87 25.03
C PRO A 307 -1.25 -2.51 26.06
N ASN A 308 -2.49 -2.93 25.83
CA ASN A 308 -3.62 -2.71 26.73
C ASN A 308 -3.78 -1.23 27.14
N ALA A 309 -3.58 -0.33 26.17
CA ALA A 309 -3.68 1.11 26.33
C ALA A 309 -4.68 1.67 25.30
N PRO A 310 -5.98 1.42 25.49
CA PRO A 310 -6.99 1.82 24.52
C PRO A 310 -7.09 3.34 24.43
N TYR A 311 -7.30 3.83 23.21
CA TYR A 311 -7.62 5.22 22.91
C TYR A 311 -8.56 5.30 21.71
N THR A 312 -9.35 6.35 21.65
CA THR A 312 -10.17 6.63 20.45
C THR A 312 -9.42 7.61 19.55
N LEU A 313 -9.13 7.21 18.31
CA LEU A 313 -8.44 8.08 17.38
C LEU A 313 -9.31 9.27 17.00
N THR A 314 -8.76 10.47 17.11
CA THR A 314 -9.40 11.72 16.67
C THR A 314 -8.66 12.35 15.50
N ALA A 315 -9.28 13.31 14.82
CA ALA A 315 -8.60 14.05 13.74
C ALA A 315 -7.41 14.84 14.25
N ASP A 316 -7.43 15.29 15.52
CA ASP A 316 -6.34 16.06 16.12
C ASP A 316 -5.10 15.21 16.39
N ASP A 317 -5.26 13.92 16.58
CA ASP A 317 -4.15 12.97 16.77
C ASP A 317 -3.38 12.70 15.46
N LEU A 318 -3.97 13.04 14.31
CA LEU A 318 -3.34 12.77 13.02
C LEU A 318 -2.28 13.84 12.68
N GLU A 319 -1.10 13.37 12.33
CA GLU A 319 0.01 14.21 11.84
C GLU A 319 -0.01 14.38 10.31
N TYR A 320 -1.10 13.95 9.64
CA TYR A 320 -1.30 14.13 8.21
C TYR A 320 -1.54 15.60 7.85
N GLN A 321 -1.11 16.00 6.65
CA GLN A 321 -1.45 17.31 6.10
C GLN A 321 -2.98 17.47 5.99
N ASN A 322 -3.66 16.43 5.50
CA ASN A 322 -5.12 16.34 5.42
C ASN A 322 -5.59 15.36 6.50
N LYS A 323 -6.26 15.87 7.51
CA LYS A 323 -6.67 15.10 8.70
C LYS A 323 -7.95 14.28 8.44
N ILE A 324 -7.87 13.39 7.46
CA ILE A 324 -8.94 12.46 7.08
C ILE A 324 -8.42 11.02 7.14
N SER A 325 -9.21 10.14 7.76
CA SER A 325 -8.89 8.71 7.86
C SER A 325 -10.16 7.93 8.24
N PRO A 326 -10.38 6.72 7.71
CA PRO A 326 -11.51 5.87 8.13
C PRO A 326 -11.36 5.34 9.56
N TYR A 327 -10.18 5.47 10.17
CA TYR A 327 -9.93 5.05 11.54
C TYR A 327 -10.35 6.10 12.59
N ILE A 328 -10.69 7.34 12.20
CA ILE A 328 -11.20 8.36 13.12
C ILE A 328 -12.49 7.85 13.79
N GLY A 329 -12.57 8.01 15.13
CA GLY A 329 -13.68 7.53 15.93
C GLY A 329 -13.57 6.04 16.32
N ARG A 330 -12.56 5.30 15.83
CA ARG A 330 -12.32 3.91 16.23
C ARG A 330 -11.50 3.83 17.50
N GLU A 331 -11.85 2.88 18.36
CA GLU A 331 -11.04 2.50 19.51
C GLU A 331 -9.94 1.55 19.07
N ILE A 332 -8.70 1.87 19.43
CA ILE A 332 -7.49 1.07 19.15
C ILE A 332 -6.93 0.66 20.51
N GLY A 333 -6.76 -0.64 20.77
CA GLY A 333 -6.41 -1.20 22.07
C GLY A 333 -4.93 -1.08 22.46
N ALA A 334 -4.08 -0.62 21.55
CA ALA A 334 -2.64 -0.44 21.77
C ALA A 334 -2.20 0.93 21.27
N GLN A 335 -1.12 1.47 21.81
CA GLN A 335 -0.63 2.80 21.46
C GLN A 335 0.86 2.82 21.17
N VAL A 336 1.25 3.40 20.03
CA VAL A 336 2.65 3.73 19.75
C VAL A 336 3.05 4.91 20.63
N VAL A 337 4.01 4.67 21.54
CA VAL A 337 4.47 5.69 22.49
C VAL A 337 5.77 6.37 22.08
N GLN A 338 6.58 5.71 21.26
CA GLN A 338 7.83 6.27 20.75
C GLN A 338 8.25 5.60 19.44
N THR A 339 8.80 6.39 18.54
CA THR A 339 9.44 5.92 17.30
C THR A 339 10.88 6.42 17.24
N ILE A 340 11.80 5.50 17.01
CA ILE A 340 13.25 5.75 16.94
C ILE A 340 13.72 5.40 15.54
N LEU A 341 14.47 6.29 14.90
CA LEU A 341 15.10 6.10 13.59
C LEU A 341 16.61 6.27 13.72
N ARG A 342 17.36 5.20 13.43
CA ARG A 342 18.83 5.16 13.58
C ARG A 342 19.32 5.69 14.93
N GLY A 343 18.64 5.28 16.02
CA GLY A 343 19.00 5.68 17.38
C GLY A 343 18.50 7.06 17.80
N GLN A 344 17.81 7.81 16.95
CA GLN A 344 17.24 9.12 17.26
C GLN A 344 15.72 9.01 17.44
N THR A 345 15.19 9.54 18.53
CA THR A 345 13.74 9.67 18.73
C THR A 345 13.19 10.66 17.72
N ILE A 346 12.24 10.21 16.90
CA ILE A 346 11.57 11.03 15.88
C ILE A 346 10.10 11.30 16.22
N TYR A 347 9.57 10.57 17.17
CA TYR A 347 8.24 10.76 17.76
C TYR A 347 8.26 10.27 19.20
N SER A 348 7.63 11.01 20.09
CA SER A 348 7.21 10.52 21.40
C SER A 348 5.79 11.01 21.71
N GLN A 349 5.07 10.24 22.52
CA GLN A 349 3.72 10.64 22.95
C GLN A 349 3.72 11.96 23.73
N ALA A 350 4.83 12.27 24.44
CA ALA A 350 4.95 13.48 25.24
C ALA A 350 5.26 14.73 24.41
N ASP A 351 6.08 14.59 23.36
CA ASP A 351 6.66 15.71 22.62
C ASP A 351 6.14 15.82 21.18
N GLY A 352 5.38 14.80 20.72
CA GLY A 352 4.91 14.71 19.34
C GLY A 352 6.05 14.36 18.36
N VAL A 353 5.89 14.75 17.08
CA VAL A 353 6.90 14.57 16.02
C VAL A 353 8.01 15.59 16.17
N THR A 354 9.28 15.14 16.12
CA THR A 354 10.43 16.02 16.25
C THR A 354 10.56 17.02 15.07
N ALA A 355 11.17 18.18 15.32
CA ALA A 355 11.46 19.16 14.27
C ALA A 355 12.62 18.71 13.35
N ASP A 356 13.47 17.80 13.81
CA ASP A 356 14.59 17.26 13.04
C ASP A 356 14.13 16.07 12.21
N PHE A 357 14.41 16.10 10.93
CA PHE A 357 14.01 15.04 9.99
C PHE A 357 15.24 14.28 9.49
N PRO A 358 15.72 13.28 10.26
CA PRO A 358 16.94 12.52 9.93
C PRO A 358 16.72 11.48 8.82
N GLY A 359 15.60 11.56 8.08
CA GLY A 359 15.28 10.69 6.96
C GLY A 359 16.38 10.70 5.90
N GLN A 360 16.78 9.50 5.42
CA GLN A 360 17.77 9.32 4.35
C GLN A 360 17.20 8.41 3.28
N PHE A 361 17.58 8.68 2.02
CA PHE A 361 17.26 7.78 0.92
C PHE A 361 18.07 6.50 1.06
N ILE A 362 17.40 5.34 1.04
CA ILE A 362 18.04 4.02 1.05
C ILE A 362 18.26 3.60 -0.39
N LYS A 363 19.53 3.39 -0.78
CA LYS A 363 19.93 2.96 -2.14
C LYS A 363 19.99 1.45 -2.23
#